data_8076b9f01d0bddb4bffbd86766408578
#
_entry.id   8076b9f01d0bddb4bffbd86766408578
#
_cell.length_a   1.000
_cell.length_b   1.000
_cell.length_c   1.000
_cell.angle_alpha   90.00
_cell.angle_beta   90.00
_cell.angle_gamma   90.00
#
_symmetry.space_group_name_H-M   'P 1'
#
loop_
_entity.id
_entity.type
_entity.pdbx_description
1 polymer ?
#
loop_
_entity_poly.entity_id
_entity_poly.type
_entity_poly.pdbx_seq_one_letter_code
_entity_poly.pdbx_strand_id
1 'polypeptide(L)'
;GPRFTLLKGIPYDRPLTSMDRFPMCLECGREYGDPGNRRFHHQTIACPACGPRYRLVTRGGETFDDPIGRLAGMLDDGCRAVVKGWGGTHICCTLNRIPDLRKWYGREQKPFAVMVRDMDALKRYADPTEDEEKLILSPGRPIVLCRKKDTVEMDDASPGLDTVGMFLPYTGMHHILFSRLEHDALVMTSANPPGEPMAVSDGDALRIDADAWLLHDQEIVNRADDTVLRMLGTRTQYLRRSRGSVPYHVKCDDGDVVALGAQENLAGAVASGGWIWPTQYIGNGEKIGVPEYLEEAVRTQMHLVGCEPDTVAIDLHPGYANRRIARTLSEEYGAEIMEIQHHWAHAASLMADAGIGSCIALALDGTGHGDDGTAWGGEVLNADLDGYRRVGHLQAIPLLGSEKALYDLRRLTFAIDAINGVDNRDFTDRESMVLHKLMDRSVRTSSMGRVLDALSYRLGVCSVRTYDGEPAMKLESLLNKGRLIEGYEAASENGTVMTAELFARIDPKDRKEDVAYSVVHGIVSELVSLAAEEADRAGIRSIGLTGGVSYNGAVASMFENMVISGGHVPILHENVPNG
;
A
#
# COMPACT_ATOMS: atom_id res chain seq x y z
N GLY A 1 16.90 3.52 3.05
CA GLY A 1 17.68 4.74 2.91
C GLY A 1 18.45 4.77 1.61
N PRO A 2 19.26 5.79 1.33
CA PRO A 2 19.98 5.91 0.05
C PRO A 2 20.96 4.76 -0.21
N ARG A 3 21.37 4.02 0.83
CA ARG A 3 22.28 2.88 0.65
C ARG A 3 21.69 1.81 -0.26
N PHE A 4 20.46 1.40 -0.03
CA PHE A 4 19.79 0.36 -0.83
C PHE A 4 19.67 0.79 -2.31
N THR A 5 19.28 2.03 -2.56
CA THR A 5 19.06 2.52 -3.92
C THR A 5 20.33 2.66 -4.76
N LEU A 6 21.50 2.66 -4.11
CA LEU A 6 22.81 2.77 -4.75
C LEU A 6 23.55 1.43 -4.84
N LEU A 7 23.09 0.40 -4.13
CA LEU A 7 23.81 -0.85 -3.92
C LEU A 7 23.75 -1.72 -5.19
N LYS A 8 24.93 -2.14 -5.68
CA LYS A 8 25.10 -3.09 -6.79
C LYS A 8 25.43 -4.51 -6.30
N GLY A 9 26.03 -4.63 -5.12
CA GLY A 9 26.46 -5.89 -4.54
C GLY A 9 26.99 -5.73 -3.12
N ILE A 10 27.33 -6.83 -2.48
CA ILE A 10 27.92 -6.89 -1.14
C ILE A 10 29.36 -7.40 -1.20
N PRO A 11 30.23 -7.00 -0.24
CA PRO A 11 29.98 -6.09 0.89
C PRO A 11 29.64 -4.66 0.43
N TYR A 12 29.02 -3.87 1.33
CA TYR A 12 28.70 -2.48 1.06
C TYR A 12 29.95 -1.60 1.02
N ASP A 13 30.61 -1.60 -0.12
CA ASP A 13 31.80 -0.81 -0.43
C ASP A 13 31.56 0.07 -1.66
N ARG A 14 32.27 1.22 -1.73
CA ARG A 14 32.10 2.19 -2.81
C ARG A 14 32.15 1.59 -4.23
N PRO A 15 33.06 0.65 -4.58
CA PRO A 15 33.08 0.01 -5.89
C PRO A 15 31.83 -0.81 -6.21
N LEU A 16 31.10 -1.27 -5.17
CA LEU A 16 29.85 -2.02 -5.28
C LEU A 16 28.61 -1.14 -5.11
N THR A 17 28.77 0.16 -5.35
CA THR A 17 27.68 1.15 -5.38
C THR A 17 27.74 1.99 -6.64
N SER A 18 26.66 2.71 -6.99
CA SER A 18 26.67 3.67 -8.11
C SER A 18 27.59 4.88 -7.90
N MET A 19 28.22 4.99 -6.72
CA MET A 19 29.26 5.99 -6.44
C MET A 19 30.63 5.65 -7.04
N ASP A 20 30.81 4.45 -7.59
CA ASP A 20 32.01 4.04 -8.35
C ASP A 20 32.31 4.98 -9.54
N ARG A 21 31.26 5.54 -10.15
CA ARG A 21 31.36 6.50 -11.27
C ARG A 21 31.89 7.88 -10.86
N PHE A 22 32.02 8.15 -9.56
CA PHE A 22 32.45 9.45 -9.02
C PHE A 22 33.77 9.29 -8.25
N PRO A 23 34.95 9.32 -8.94
CA PRO A 23 36.25 9.25 -8.28
C PRO A 23 36.40 10.35 -7.23
N MET A 24 36.86 9.98 -6.03
CA MET A 24 37.09 10.96 -4.97
C MET A 24 38.17 11.95 -5.36
N CYS A 25 37.94 13.25 -5.15
CA CYS A 25 38.99 14.26 -5.20
C CYS A 25 39.97 14.08 -4.02
N LEU A 26 41.10 14.76 -4.08
CA LEU A 26 42.16 14.64 -3.05
C LEU A 26 41.65 14.92 -1.62
N GLU A 27 40.75 15.89 -1.47
CA GLU A 27 40.14 16.22 -0.16
C GLU A 27 39.22 15.12 0.33
N CYS A 28 38.29 14.67 -0.49
CA CYS A 28 37.40 13.56 -0.13
C CYS A 28 38.17 12.27 0.13
N GLY A 29 39.24 11.98 -0.62
CA GLY A 29 40.12 10.84 -0.41
C GLY A 29 40.87 10.91 0.93
N ARG A 30 41.33 12.12 1.32
CA ARG A 30 41.97 12.34 2.63
C ARG A 30 40.96 12.11 3.77
N GLU A 31 39.77 12.71 3.70
CA GLU A 31 38.72 12.53 4.72
C GLU A 31 38.27 11.07 4.82
N TYR A 32 38.17 10.36 3.70
CA TYR A 32 37.81 8.93 3.65
C TYR A 32 38.84 8.05 4.34
N GLY A 33 40.15 8.36 4.20
CA GLY A 33 41.25 7.60 4.77
C GLY A 33 41.63 8.00 6.20
N ASP A 34 41.09 9.09 6.76
CA ASP A 34 41.45 9.60 8.08
C ASP A 34 40.53 9.02 9.18
N PRO A 35 41.06 8.13 10.08
CA PRO A 35 40.26 7.57 11.18
C PRO A 35 39.71 8.60 12.18
N GLY A 36 40.28 9.79 12.24
CA GLY A 36 39.82 10.91 13.06
C GLY A 36 38.69 11.72 12.43
N ASN A 37 38.38 11.51 11.17
CA ASN A 37 37.37 12.27 10.43
C ASN A 37 36.00 11.59 10.52
N ARG A 38 34.92 12.37 10.73
CA ARG A 38 33.54 11.86 10.76
C ARG A 38 33.10 11.18 9.44
N ARG A 39 33.84 11.39 8.34
CA ARG A 39 33.57 10.81 7.03
C ARG A 39 34.51 9.63 6.70
N PHE A 40 35.22 9.12 7.71
CA PHE A 40 36.09 7.95 7.59
C PHE A 40 35.30 6.74 7.06
N HIS A 41 35.79 6.13 5.99
CA HIS A 41 35.13 5.00 5.30
C HIS A 41 33.65 5.21 4.95
N HIS A 42 33.22 6.46 4.78
CA HIS A 42 31.86 6.78 4.35
C HIS A 42 31.73 6.52 2.84
N GLN A 43 31.14 5.39 2.44
CA GLN A 43 31.13 4.88 1.04
C GLN A 43 30.52 5.84 0.03
N THR A 44 29.58 6.69 0.46
CA THR A 44 28.94 7.69 -0.41
C THR A 44 29.56 9.08 -0.29
N ILE A 45 30.80 9.18 0.24
CA ILE A 45 31.50 10.47 0.36
C ILE A 45 31.63 11.14 -1.00
N ALA A 46 31.28 12.41 -1.05
CA ALA A 46 31.43 13.29 -2.20
C ALA A 46 31.42 14.76 -1.76
N CYS A 47 31.87 15.65 -2.64
CA CYS A 47 31.76 17.08 -2.50
C CYS A 47 31.30 17.69 -3.85
N PRO A 48 30.98 18.99 -3.91
CA PRO A 48 30.56 19.64 -5.17
C PRO A 48 31.56 19.49 -6.35
N ALA A 49 32.84 19.23 -6.04
CA ALA A 49 33.86 19.05 -7.09
C ALA A 49 33.87 17.64 -7.68
N CYS A 50 33.58 16.60 -6.88
CA CYS A 50 33.73 15.20 -7.31
C CYS A 50 32.45 14.36 -7.20
N GLY A 51 31.36 14.90 -6.69
CA GLY A 51 30.09 14.19 -6.53
C GLY A 51 29.10 14.43 -7.65
N PRO A 52 27.92 13.79 -7.53
CA PRO A 52 26.81 13.96 -8.46
C PRO A 52 26.37 15.43 -8.56
N ARG A 53 25.93 15.83 -9.74
CA ARG A 53 25.48 17.19 -10.03
C ARG A 53 24.02 17.20 -10.45
N TYR A 54 23.32 18.26 -10.05
CA TYR A 54 21.97 18.53 -10.52
C TYR A 54 22.01 19.38 -11.79
N ARG A 55 21.05 19.15 -12.67
CA ARG A 55 20.75 19.98 -13.83
C ARG A 55 19.25 20.19 -13.94
N LEU A 56 18.84 21.36 -14.36
CA LEU A 56 17.45 21.67 -14.69
C LEU A 56 17.31 21.66 -16.20
N VAL A 57 16.35 20.87 -16.68
CA VAL A 57 15.95 20.85 -18.09
C VAL A 57 14.58 21.51 -18.17
N THR A 58 14.39 22.43 -19.10
CA THR A 58 13.10 23.06 -19.41
C THR A 58 12.66 22.70 -20.81
N ARG A 59 11.41 22.97 -21.15
CA ARG A 59 10.92 22.77 -22.53
C ARG A 59 11.73 23.59 -23.57
N GLY A 60 12.36 24.69 -23.16
CA GLY A 60 13.22 25.53 -23.99
C GLY A 60 14.65 25.00 -24.14
N GLY A 61 15.06 23.97 -23.41
CA GLY A 61 16.42 23.40 -23.46
C GLY A 61 17.48 24.28 -22.80
N GLU A 62 17.10 25.20 -21.94
CA GLU A 62 18.03 26.11 -21.24
C GLU A 62 18.84 25.39 -20.16
N THR A 63 20.05 25.87 -19.89
CA THR A 63 20.92 25.44 -18.79
C THR A 63 21.04 26.54 -17.75
N PHE A 64 21.16 26.16 -16.47
CA PHE A 64 21.17 27.11 -15.35
C PHE A 64 22.34 26.80 -14.41
N ASP A 65 23.03 27.84 -13.94
CA ASP A 65 24.13 27.72 -12.97
C ASP A 65 23.62 27.30 -11.58
N ASP A 66 22.42 27.76 -11.19
CA ASP A 66 21.71 27.35 -9.96
C ASP A 66 20.40 26.64 -10.32
N PRO A 67 20.45 25.34 -10.68
CA PRO A 67 19.28 24.60 -11.14
C PRO A 67 18.20 24.45 -10.07
N ILE A 68 18.59 24.34 -8.78
CA ILE A 68 17.62 24.17 -7.67
C ILE A 68 16.93 25.50 -7.36
N GLY A 69 17.68 26.60 -7.30
CA GLY A 69 17.11 27.94 -7.10
C GLY A 69 16.21 28.36 -8.25
N ARG A 70 16.58 28.02 -9.49
CA ARG A 70 15.72 28.29 -10.65
C ARG A 70 14.43 27.51 -10.60
N LEU A 71 14.50 26.21 -10.22
CA LEU A 71 13.30 25.39 -10.03
C LEU A 71 12.39 25.97 -8.94
N ALA A 72 12.95 26.46 -7.81
CA ALA A 72 12.15 27.08 -6.75
C ALA A 72 11.29 28.23 -7.30
N GLY A 73 11.90 29.20 -8.02
CA GLY A 73 11.15 30.28 -8.63
C GLY A 73 10.09 29.82 -9.63
N MET A 74 10.38 28.79 -10.44
CA MET A 74 9.39 28.23 -11.37
C MET A 74 8.21 27.57 -10.64
N LEU A 75 8.44 26.90 -9.50
CA LEU A 75 7.38 26.32 -8.68
C LEU A 75 6.53 27.40 -8.03
N ASP A 76 7.14 28.49 -7.53
CA ASP A 76 6.42 29.64 -6.99
C ASP A 76 5.55 30.32 -8.07
N ASP A 77 6.01 30.33 -9.34
CA ASP A 77 5.25 30.77 -10.50
C ASP A 77 4.16 29.76 -10.95
N GLY A 78 4.01 28.61 -10.25
CA GLY A 78 2.97 27.61 -10.49
C GLY A 78 3.33 26.52 -11.51
N CYS A 79 4.60 26.30 -11.77
CA CYS A 79 5.11 25.23 -12.62
C CYS A 79 4.82 23.85 -12.04
N ARG A 80 4.64 22.86 -12.91
CA ARG A 80 4.68 21.43 -12.58
C ARG A 80 6.02 20.88 -13.01
N ALA A 81 6.75 20.27 -12.07
CA ALA A 81 8.07 19.74 -12.31
C ALA A 81 8.19 18.24 -12.02
N VAL A 82 9.14 17.60 -12.68
CA VAL A 82 9.64 16.27 -12.34
C VAL A 82 10.97 16.43 -11.61
N VAL A 83 11.09 15.81 -10.43
CA VAL A 83 12.26 15.93 -9.56
C VAL A 83 12.82 14.54 -9.29
N LYS A 84 14.08 14.29 -9.67
CA LYS A 84 14.77 13.03 -9.41
C LYS A 84 15.30 13.01 -7.98
N GLY A 85 14.78 12.09 -7.18
CA GLY A 85 15.24 11.79 -5.82
C GLY A 85 16.22 10.62 -5.78
N TRP A 86 16.42 10.03 -4.60
CA TRP A 86 17.37 8.91 -4.43
C TRP A 86 16.79 7.53 -4.78
N GLY A 87 15.47 7.36 -4.76
CA GLY A 87 14.82 6.07 -5.03
C GLY A 87 14.03 6.05 -6.33
N GLY A 88 13.84 7.21 -6.95
CA GLY A 88 13.07 7.43 -8.17
C GLY A 88 12.72 8.90 -8.33
N THR A 89 11.79 9.18 -9.24
CA THR A 89 11.37 10.54 -9.56
C THR A 89 9.99 10.87 -9.00
N HIS A 90 9.76 12.15 -8.69
CA HIS A 90 8.48 12.67 -8.21
C HIS A 90 7.94 13.73 -9.15
N ILE A 91 6.63 13.81 -9.30
CA ILE A 91 5.94 14.99 -9.80
C ILE A 91 5.74 15.94 -8.63
N CYS A 92 6.07 17.20 -8.85
CA CYS A 92 6.09 18.25 -7.84
C CYS A 92 5.34 19.48 -8.34
N CYS A 93 4.49 20.06 -7.49
CA CYS A 93 3.87 21.38 -7.68
C CYS A 93 3.45 21.96 -6.33
N THR A 94 3.14 23.25 -6.28
CA THR A 94 2.55 23.92 -5.10
C THR A 94 1.11 23.47 -4.86
N LEU A 95 0.61 23.58 -3.61
CA LEU A 95 -0.71 23.06 -3.22
C LEU A 95 -1.86 23.71 -4.01
N ASN A 96 -1.77 24.99 -4.32
CA ASN A 96 -2.77 25.71 -5.12
C ASN A 96 -2.89 25.21 -6.58
N ARG A 97 -1.95 24.35 -7.02
CA ARG A 97 -1.96 23.73 -8.37
C ARG A 97 -2.49 22.31 -8.38
N ILE A 98 -2.97 21.79 -7.25
CA ILE A 98 -3.55 20.44 -7.16
C ILE A 98 -4.70 20.21 -8.14
N PRO A 99 -5.67 21.12 -8.32
CA PRO A 99 -6.74 20.94 -9.29
C PRO A 99 -6.24 20.74 -10.73
N ASP A 100 -5.21 21.49 -11.15
CA ASP A 100 -4.58 21.33 -12.46
C ASP A 100 -3.81 20.01 -12.57
N LEU A 101 -3.11 19.63 -11.50
CA LEU A 101 -2.39 18.34 -11.44
C LEU A 101 -3.36 17.16 -11.55
N ARG A 102 -4.51 17.20 -10.86
CA ARG A 102 -5.55 16.17 -10.95
C ARG A 102 -6.06 16.00 -12.36
N LYS A 103 -6.40 17.11 -13.01
CA LYS A 103 -6.87 17.13 -14.40
C LYS A 103 -5.82 16.58 -15.36
N TRP A 104 -4.58 16.99 -15.19
CA TRP A 104 -3.46 16.54 -16.03
C TRP A 104 -3.17 15.03 -15.85
N TYR A 105 -3.21 14.54 -14.59
CA TYR A 105 -2.90 13.15 -14.26
C TYR A 105 -4.06 12.19 -14.54
N GLY A 106 -5.27 12.71 -14.74
CA GLY A 106 -6.49 11.90 -14.79
C GLY A 106 -6.82 11.22 -13.45
N ARG A 107 -6.34 11.79 -12.34
CA ARG A 107 -6.56 11.29 -10.97
C ARG A 107 -7.60 12.15 -10.26
N GLU A 108 -8.88 11.83 -10.41
CA GLU A 108 -9.95 12.66 -9.83
C GLU A 108 -9.94 12.64 -8.31
N GLN A 109 -9.79 11.47 -7.67
CA GLN A 109 -10.01 11.28 -6.24
C GLN A 109 -8.80 10.71 -5.47
N LYS A 110 -7.88 10.00 -6.13
CA LYS A 110 -6.75 9.37 -5.45
C LYS A 110 -5.91 10.41 -4.70
N PRO A 111 -5.60 10.22 -3.40
CA PRO A 111 -4.86 11.18 -2.61
C PRO A 111 -3.42 11.37 -3.11
N PHE A 112 -2.89 12.58 -2.87
CA PHE A 112 -1.49 12.94 -3.07
C PHE A 112 -0.79 13.07 -1.73
N ALA A 113 0.49 12.67 -1.69
CA ALA A 113 1.35 12.95 -0.55
C ALA A 113 1.89 14.38 -0.64
N VAL A 114 2.03 15.02 0.52
CA VAL A 114 2.50 16.39 0.69
C VAL A 114 3.81 16.40 1.44
N MET A 115 4.87 16.90 0.79
CA MET A 115 6.14 17.20 1.46
C MET A 115 6.07 18.63 2.01
N VAL A 116 6.44 18.79 3.28
CA VAL A 116 6.46 20.08 3.95
C VAL A 116 7.87 20.43 4.42
N ARG A 117 8.19 21.73 4.48
CA ARG A 117 9.52 22.22 4.81
C ARG A 117 10.04 21.71 6.17
N ASP A 118 9.19 21.72 7.21
CA ASP A 118 9.50 21.39 8.59
C ASP A 118 8.24 21.00 9.37
N MET A 119 8.39 20.65 10.66
CA MET A 119 7.26 20.28 11.51
C MET A 119 6.29 21.44 11.80
N ASP A 120 6.77 22.68 11.80
CA ASP A 120 5.90 23.85 12.00
C ASP A 120 4.99 24.05 10.78
N ALA A 121 5.53 23.82 9.58
CA ALA A 121 4.75 23.77 8.36
C ALA A 121 3.73 22.63 8.40
N LEU A 122 4.13 21.42 8.81
CA LEU A 122 3.24 20.25 8.90
C LEU A 122 2.01 20.57 9.77
N LYS A 123 2.22 21.16 10.94
CA LYS A 123 1.16 21.52 11.88
C LYS A 123 0.18 22.58 11.37
N ARG A 124 0.47 23.24 10.27
CA ARG A 124 -0.49 24.11 9.57
C ARG A 124 -1.52 23.33 8.75
N TYR A 125 -1.14 22.16 8.25
CA TYR A 125 -1.93 21.34 7.32
C TYR A 125 -2.54 20.08 7.94
N ALA A 126 -1.93 19.57 9.02
CA ALA A 126 -2.37 18.35 9.70
C ALA A 126 -2.18 18.47 11.22
N ASP A 127 -2.87 17.58 11.96
CA ASP A 127 -2.79 17.45 13.40
C ASP A 127 -2.16 16.07 13.76
N PRO A 128 -0.81 15.93 13.68
CA PRO A 128 -0.15 14.69 14.01
C PRO A 128 -0.17 14.43 15.51
N THR A 129 -0.28 13.16 15.90
CA THR A 129 -0.03 12.71 17.27
C THR A 129 1.48 12.74 17.57
N GLU A 130 1.86 12.62 18.85
CA GLU A 130 3.28 12.57 19.23
C GLU A 130 4.03 11.39 18.61
N ASP A 131 3.37 10.25 18.45
CA ASP A 131 3.99 9.07 17.85
C ASP A 131 4.11 9.21 16.33
N GLU A 132 3.14 9.84 15.65
CA GLU A 132 3.25 10.22 14.24
C GLU A 132 4.40 11.23 14.02
N GLU A 133 4.58 12.21 14.90
CA GLU A 133 5.72 13.14 14.83
C GLU A 133 7.06 12.40 14.92
N LYS A 134 7.19 11.43 15.85
CA LYS A 134 8.40 10.59 15.97
C LYS A 134 8.69 9.81 14.69
N LEU A 135 7.65 9.23 14.05
CA LEU A 135 7.80 8.52 12.78
C LEU A 135 8.25 9.47 11.65
N ILE A 136 7.60 10.63 11.51
CA ILE A 136 7.94 11.65 10.50
C ILE A 136 9.39 12.13 10.66
N LEU A 137 9.83 12.32 11.90
CA LEU A 137 11.19 12.76 12.24
C LEU A 137 12.23 11.64 12.15
N SER A 138 11.82 10.37 12.03
CA SER A 138 12.73 9.24 11.95
C SER A 138 13.69 9.36 10.75
N PRO A 139 14.86 8.71 10.79
CA PRO A 139 15.83 8.75 9.69
C PRO A 139 15.28 8.24 8.34
N GLY A 140 14.25 7.40 8.37
CA GLY A 140 13.56 6.88 7.19
C GLY A 140 12.79 7.94 6.42
N ARG A 141 12.34 9.01 7.10
CA ARG A 141 11.52 10.07 6.52
C ARG A 141 10.34 9.49 5.71
N PRO A 142 9.50 8.62 6.29
CA PRO A 142 8.36 8.03 5.61
C PRO A 142 7.26 9.06 5.36
N ILE A 143 6.34 8.71 4.46
CA ILE A 143 5.03 9.34 4.39
C ILE A 143 4.21 8.76 5.55
N VAL A 144 3.67 9.62 6.42
CA VAL A 144 2.79 9.23 7.52
C VAL A 144 1.41 9.80 7.28
N LEU A 145 0.37 8.95 7.38
CA LEU A 145 -1.01 9.40 7.29
C LEU A 145 -1.39 10.10 8.59
N CYS A 146 -1.55 11.42 8.53
CA CYS A 146 -1.97 12.26 9.66
C CYS A 146 -3.38 12.77 9.45
N ARG A 147 -4.10 13.04 10.53
CA ARG A 147 -5.40 13.72 10.47
C ARG A 147 -5.22 15.08 9.81
N LYS A 148 -5.91 15.30 8.69
CA LYS A 148 -5.83 16.57 7.96
C LYS A 148 -6.61 17.67 8.65
N LYS A 149 -6.18 18.92 8.48
CA LYS A 149 -7.00 20.09 8.81
C LYS A 149 -8.03 20.36 7.73
N ASP A 150 -9.12 20.99 8.15
CA ASP A 150 -10.23 21.35 7.26
C ASP A 150 -9.86 22.62 6.47
N THR A 151 -9.10 22.45 5.41
CA THR A 151 -8.72 23.50 4.45
C THR A 151 -8.94 23.01 3.02
N VAL A 152 -9.14 23.96 2.09
CA VAL A 152 -9.37 23.66 0.67
C VAL A 152 -8.19 22.85 0.08
N GLU A 153 -6.96 23.22 0.41
CA GLU A 153 -5.76 22.55 -0.10
C GLU A 153 -5.67 21.10 0.37
N MET A 154 -6.09 20.82 1.61
CA MET A 154 -6.07 19.46 2.15
C MET A 154 -7.23 18.62 1.61
N ASP A 155 -8.36 19.23 1.33
CA ASP A 155 -9.46 18.55 0.63
C ASP A 155 -9.08 18.25 -0.82
N ASP A 156 -8.41 19.16 -1.50
CA ASP A 156 -7.86 18.93 -2.83
C ASP A 156 -6.77 17.84 -2.83
N ALA A 157 -5.92 17.79 -1.80
CA ALA A 157 -4.88 16.78 -1.68
C ALA A 157 -5.43 15.39 -1.37
N SER A 158 -6.47 15.30 -0.55
CA SER A 158 -7.03 14.04 -0.04
C SER A 158 -8.57 14.08 0.01
N PRO A 159 -9.25 14.04 -1.17
CA PRO A 159 -10.70 14.23 -1.26
C PRO A 159 -11.50 13.14 -0.53
N GLY A 160 -12.41 13.57 0.33
CA GLY A 160 -13.34 12.67 1.05
C GLY A 160 -12.70 11.78 2.12
N LEU A 161 -11.41 11.96 2.40
CA LEU A 161 -10.71 11.28 3.49
C LEU A 161 -10.49 12.24 4.66
N ASP A 162 -10.34 11.71 5.87
CA ASP A 162 -10.00 12.48 7.07
C ASP A 162 -8.49 12.58 7.34
N THR A 163 -7.69 11.88 6.53
CA THR A 163 -6.24 11.87 6.62
C THR A 163 -5.57 12.34 5.34
N VAL A 164 -4.32 12.79 5.47
CA VAL A 164 -3.43 13.15 4.36
C VAL A 164 -2.03 12.60 4.64
N GLY A 165 -1.36 12.11 3.59
CA GLY A 165 0.02 11.63 3.68
C GLY A 165 1.01 12.79 3.75
N MET A 166 1.72 12.92 4.88
CA MET A 166 2.67 14.01 5.14
C MET A 166 4.08 13.47 5.32
N PHE A 167 5.09 14.16 4.82
CA PHE A 167 6.49 13.81 5.05
C PHE A 167 7.44 14.99 4.94
N LEU A 168 8.66 14.80 5.44
CA LEU A 168 9.71 15.82 5.47
C LEU A 168 10.76 15.59 4.37
N PRO A 169 11.55 16.65 4.02
CA PRO A 169 12.73 16.54 3.18
C PRO A 169 13.67 15.41 3.63
N TYR A 170 14.11 14.58 2.69
CA TYR A 170 15.01 13.47 2.95
C TYR A 170 16.31 13.52 2.14
N THR A 171 16.46 14.52 1.27
CA THR A 171 17.70 14.79 0.52
C THR A 171 18.19 16.20 0.77
N GLY A 172 19.50 16.44 0.60
CA GLY A 172 20.05 17.79 0.63
C GLY A 172 19.42 18.73 -0.41
N MET A 173 19.04 18.19 -1.57
CA MET A 173 18.33 18.95 -2.62
C MET A 173 16.99 19.47 -2.10
N HIS A 174 16.18 18.65 -1.43
CA HIS A 174 14.89 19.09 -0.88
C HIS A 174 15.05 20.24 0.14
N HIS A 175 16.06 20.14 1.01
CA HIS A 175 16.36 21.22 1.97
C HIS A 175 16.78 22.52 1.27
N ILE A 176 17.61 22.44 0.23
CA ILE A 176 17.99 23.61 -0.58
C ILE A 176 16.77 24.17 -1.30
N LEU A 177 15.94 23.33 -1.90
CA LEU A 177 14.72 23.74 -2.59
C LEU A 177 13.80 24.51 -1.65
N PHE A 178 13.45 23.96 -0.49
CA PHE A 178 12.60 24.65 0.50
C PHE A 178 13.24 25.91 1.10
N SER A 179 14.57 26.03 1.11
CA SER A 179 15.22 27.27 1.55
C SER A 179 15.08 28.42 0.54
N ARG A 180 14.66 28.13 -0.69
CA ARG A 180 14.51 29.09 -1.80
C ARG A 180 13.05 29.33 -2.19
N LEU A 181 12.13 28.43 -1.80
CA LEU A 181 10.69 28.52 -2.06
C LEU A 181 10.02 29.52 -1.12
N GLU A 182 9.06 30.27 -1.65
CA GLU A 182 8.11 31.07 -0.84
C GLU A 182 7.10 30.15 -0.13
N HIS A 183 6.69 29.06 -0.79
CA HIS A 183 5.79 28.07 -0.25
C HIS A 183 6.50 27.10 0.70
N ASP A 184 5.79 26.61 1.70
CA ASP A 184 6.31 25.68 2.72
C ASP A 184 5.83 24.24 2.57
N ALA A 185 5.03 23.97 1.53
CA ALA A 185 4.49 22.67 1.21
C ALA A 185 4.42 22.45 -0.30
N LEU A 186 4.70 21.25 -0.74
CA LEU A 186 4.63 20.80 -2.13
C LEU A 186 3.92 19.45 -2.21
N VAL A 187 3.09 19.26 -3.23
CA VAL A 187 2.74 17.90 -3.64
C VAL A 187 4.02 17.22 -4.13
N MET A 188 4.25 16.01 -3.64
CA MET A 188 5.32 15.12 -4.11
C MET A 188 4.72 13.72 -4.31
N THR A 189 4.46 13.35 -5.54
CA THR A 189 3.92 12.02 -5.87
C THR A 189 4.82 11.31 -6.86
N SER A 190 4.86 9.99 -6.80
CA SER A 190 5.68 9.16 -7.71
C SER A 190 5.42 9.55 -9.16
N ALA A 191 6.48 9.85 -9.88
CA ALA A 191 6.43 10.21 -11.30
C ALA A 191 6.64 8.94 -12.15
N ASN A 192 5.63 8.57 -12.88
CA ASN A 192 5.69 7.40 -13.75
C ASN A 192 5.03 7.71 -15.10
N PRO A 193 5.59 7.22 -16.21
CA PRO A 193 4.86 7.18 -17.46
C PRO A 193 3.54 6.41 -17.28
N PRO A 194 2.48 6.72 -18.02
CA PRO A 194 1.20 6.05 -17.86
C PRO A 194 1.32 4.53 -17.93
N GLY A 195 0.90 3.83 -16.85
CA GLY A 195 0.94 2.38 -16.79
C GLY A 195 2.30 1.74 -16.49
N GLU A 196 3.37 2.51 -16.31
CA GLU A 196 4.72 2.03 -16.01
C GLU A 196 5.10 2.22 -14.52
N PRO A 197 6.13 1.53 -13.99
CA PRO A 197 6.71 1.83 -12.69
C PRO A 197 7.30 3.24 -12.61
N MET A 198 7.55 3.74 -11.40
CA MET A 198 8.18 5.05 -11.17
C MET A 198 9.50 5.18 -11.95
N ALA A 199 9.69 6.28 -12.66
CA ALA A 199 10.89 6.54 -13.45
C ALA A 199 12.14 6.63 -12.56
N VAL A 200 13.25 5.99 -13.01
CA VAL A 200 14.55 6.05 -12.34
C VAL A 200 15.65 6.56 -13.27
N SER A 201 15.49 6.40 -14.58
CA SER A 201 16.42 6.94 -15.58
C SER A 201 16.01 8.36 -15.99
N ASP A 202 16.98 9.14 -16.46
CA ASP A 202 16.73 10.46 -17.03
C ASP A 202 15.86 10.36 -18.29
N GLY A 203 16.04 9.28 -19.09
CA GLY A 203 15.24 9.03 -20.28
C GLY A 203 13.76 8.86 -19.95
N ASP A 204 13.44 8.05 -18.93
CA ASP A 204 12.05 7.84 -18.50
C ASP A 204 11.45 9.10 -17.88
N ALA A 205 12.24 9.81 -17.06
CA ALA A 205 11.81 11.07 -16.45
C ALA A 205 11.41 12.11 -17.51
N LEU A 206 12.18 12.23 -18.59
CA LEU A 206 11.92 13.17 -19.69
C LEU A 206 10.71 12.78 -20.57
N ARG A 207 10.22 11.55 -20.51
CA ARG A 207 8.98 11.11 -21.18
C ARG A 207 7.72 11.62 -20.45
N ILE A 208 7.86 12.03 -19.19
CA ILE A 208 6.75 12.54 -18.40
C ILE A 208 6.53 14.01 -18.76
N ASP A 209 5.34 14.37 -19.22
CA ASP A 209 5.01 15.74 -19.57
C ASP A 209 5.06 16.66 -18.32
N ALA A 210 5.96 17.60 -18.33
CA ALA A 210 6.16 18.59 -17.26
C ALA A 210 6.67 19.91 -17.85
N ASP A 211 6.76 20.95 -17.04
CA ASP A 211 7.31 22.23 -17.45
C ASP A 211 8.83 22.30 -17.23
N ALA A 212 9.31 21.51 -16.24
CA ALA A 212 10.72 21.41 -15.89
C ALA A 212 11.05 20.02 -15.30
N TRP A 213 12.32 19.62 -15.45
CA TRP A 213 12.87 18.36 -14.92
C TRP A 213 14.17 18.67 -14.18
N LEU A 214 14.18 18.51 -12.84
CA LEU A 214 15.39 18.57 -12.03
C LEU A 214 15.99 17.17 -11.92
N LEU A 215 17.06 16.93 -12.62
CA LEU A 215 17.73 15.64 -12.76
C LEU A 215 19.12 15.68 -12.14
N HIS A 216 19.63 14.52 -11.72
CA HIS A 216 21.02 14.34 -11.29
C HIS A 216 21.64 13.15 -12.00
N ASP A 217 22.96 13.17 -12.16
CA ASP A 217 23.73 12.17 -12.90
C ASP A 217 24.06 10.89 -12.09
N GLN A 218 23.66 10.81 -10.82
CA GLN A 218 23.78 9.60 -10.04
C GLN A 218 22.76 8.55 -10.48
N GLU A 219 23.25 7.34 -10.74
CA GLU A 219 22.41 6.19 -11.07
C GLU A 219 21.61 5.72 -9.84
N ILE A 220 20.33 5.46 -10.03
CA ILE A 220 19.48 4.74 -9.10
C ILE A 220 19.52 3.26 -9.52
N VAL A 221 20.23 2.43 -8.74
CA VAL A 221 20.38 0.99 -9.03
C VAL A 221 19.10 0.25 -8.67
N ASN A 222 18.61 0.45 -7.44
CA ASN A 222 17.40 -0.19 -6.96
C ASN A 222 16.30 0.85 -6.81
N ARG A 223 15.25 0.73 -7.63
CA ARG A 223 14.06 1.58 -7.51
C ARG A 223 13.41 1.37 -6.15
N ALA A 224 13.07 2.46 -5.48
CA ALA A 224 12.38 2.42 -4.19
C ALA A 224 11.43 3.61 -4.06
N ASP A 225 10.14 3.36 -4.15
CA ASP A 225 9.08 4.34 -3.87
C ASP A 225 9.09 4.73 -2.38
N ASP A 226 8.28 5.69 -1.98
CA ASP A 226 8.22 6.11 -0.59
C ASP A 226 7.51 5.07 0.31
N THR A 227 8.06 4.86 1.49
CA THR A 227 7.38 4.11 2.56
C THR A 227 6.17 4.90 3.04
N VAL A 228 5.04 4.24 3.19
CA VAL A 228 3.79 4.83 3.71
C VAL A 228 3.38 4.12 4.98
N LEU A 229 3.19 4.88 6.05
CA LEU A 229 2.85 4.42 7.39
C LEU A 229 1.58 5.10 7.91
N ARG A 230 0.92 4.43 8.84
CA ARG A 230 -0.06 5.05 9.73
C ARG A 230 0.11 4.55 11.16
N MET A 231 -0.44 5.29 12.11
CA MET A 231 -0.58 4.82 13.49
C MET A 231 -1.96 4.22 13.71
N LEU A 232 -2.02 3.08 14.37
CA LEU A 232 -3.23 2.47 14.93
C LEU A 232 -3.05 2.39 16.46
N GLY A 233 -3.63 3.35 17.18
CA GLY A 233 -3.31 3.53 18.59
C GLY A 233 -1.81 3.79 18.75
N THR A 234 -1.11 2.90 19.43
CA THR A 234 0.36 2.98 19.65
C THR A 234 1.17 2.16 18.64
N ARG A 235 0.53 1.42 17.73
CA ARG A 235 1.18 0.55 16.76
C ARG A 235 1.44 1.27 15.45
N THR A 236 2.61 1.03 14.87
CA THR A 236 2.93 1.43 13.50
C THR A 236 2.42 0.39 12.52
N GLN A 237 1.68 0.81 11.50
CA GLN A 237 1.23 -0.05 10.42
C GLN A 237 1.85 0.39 9.11
N TYR A 238 2.48 -0.55 8.39
CA TYR A 238 3.02 -0.33 7.06
C TYR A 238 1.93 -0.54 6.01
N LEU A 239 1.58 0.52 5.28
CA LEU A 239 0.76 0.41 4.07
C LEU A 239 1.63 0.05 2.86
N ARG A 240 2.87 0.58 2.85
CA ARG A 240 3.91 0.26 1.87
C ARG A 240 5.26 0.27 2.55
N ARG A 241 6.07 -0.75 2.29
CA ARG A 241 7.43 -0.81 2.79
C ARG A 241 8.40 -0.62 1.63
N SER A 242 9.17 0.47 1.65
CA SER A 242 10.10 0.83 0.58
C SER A 242 11.21 1.75 1.08
N ARG A 243 11.47 2.89 0.45
CA ARG A 243 12.56 3.81 0.78
C ARG A 243 12.60 4.13 2.30
N GLY A 244 13.75 3.92 2.89
CA GLY A 244 13.98 4.17 4.32
C GLY A 244 13.67 2.98 5.22
N SER A 245 12.91 1.97 4.73
CA SER A 245 12.49 0.80 5.49
C SER A 245 12.92 -0.53 4.85
N VAL A 246 13.64 -0.49 3.73
CA VAL A 246 14.28 -1.64 3.10
C VAL A 246 15.80 -1.46 3.10
N PRO A 247 16.61 -2.55 3.11
CA PRO A 247 16.18 -3.93 3.26
C PRO A 247 15.63 -4.22 4.66
N TYR A 248 14.74 -5.20 4.75
CA TYR A 248 14.15 -5.71 5.98
C TYR A 248 14.19 -7.24 5.95
N HIS A 249 14.14 -7.90 7.10
CA HIS A 249 14.15 -9.35 7.16
C HIS A 249 13.29 -9.87 8.31
N VAL A 250 12.74 -11.06 8.11
CA VAL A 250 11.98 -11.83 9.09
C VAL A 250 12.68 -13.17 9.24
N LYS A 251 12.75 -13.70 10.46
CA LYS A 251 13.33 -15.01 10.72
C LYS A 251 12.43 -16.11 10.20
N CYS A 252 13.00 -17.14 9.59
CA CYS A 252 12.29 -18.35 9.15
C CYS A 252 13.16 -19.58 9.37
N ASP A 253 12.63 -20.75 9.02
CA ASP A 253 13.43 -21.97 8.90
C ASP A 253 14.33 -21.88 7.67
N ASP A 254 15.35 -22.73 7.62
CA ASP A 254 16.33 -22.74 6.53
C ASP A 254 15.71 -23.28 5.24
N GLY A 255 16.05 -22.66 4.12
CA GLY A 255 15.58 -23.02 2.78
C GLY A 255 15.72 -21.86 1.81
N ASP A 256 15.94 -22.19 0.53
CA ASP A 256 16.09 -21.22 -0.54
C ASP A 256 14.79 -21.11 -1.35
N VAL A 257 14.00 -20.09 -1.08
CA VAL A 257 12.67 -19.89 -1.67
C VAL A 257 12.55 -18.49 -2.25
N VAL A 258 11.94 -18.38 -3.43
CA VAL A 258 11.52 -17.13 -4.03
C VAL A 258 10.00 -17.05 -4.04
N ALA A 259 9.41 -16.00 -3.45
CA ALA A 259 7.99 -15.72 -3.52
C ALA A 259 7.72 -14.50 -4.41
N LEU A 260 6.76 -14.61 -5.33
CA LEU A 260 6.45 -13.58 -6.31
C LEU A 260 5.20 -12.76 -5.97
N GLY A 261 4.58 -13.01 -4.82
CA GLY A 261 3.40 -12.30 -4.35
C GLY A 261 2.16 -12.46 -5.24
N ALA A 262 1.13 -11.65 -4.96
CA ALA A 262 -0.12 -11.61 -5.72
C ALA A 262 -0.05 -10.59 -6.88
N GLN A 263 -1.06 -9.71 -7.03
CA GLN A 263 -1.13 -8.73 -8.13
C GLN A 263 -1.26 -7.29 -7.66
N GLU A 264 -2.13 -7.03 -6.68
CA GLU A 264 -2.28 -5.70 -6.08
C GLU A 264 -1.33 -5.55 -4.90
N ASN A 265 -0.84 -4.34 -4.65
CA ASN A 265 0.16 -4.03 -3.61
C ASN A 265 1.39 -4.95 -3.62
N LEU A 266 1.78 -5.38 -4.81
CA LEU A 266 2.76 -6.40 -5.08
C LEU A 266 4.11 -6.13 -4.41
N ALA A 267 4.62 -7.13 -3.72
CA ALA A 267 6.00 -7.28 -3.30
C ALA A 267 6.41 -8.75 -3.48
N GLY A 268 7.67 -9.00 -3.79
CA GLY A 268 8.25 -10.33 -3.75
C GLY A 268 8.99 -10.55 -2.44
N ALA A 269 9.49 -11.77 -2.23
CA ALA A 269 10.39 -12.08 -1.13
C ALA A 269 11.38 -13.18 -1.53
N VAL A 270 12.53 -13.17 -0.87
CA VAL A 270 13.55 -14.23 -1.03
C VAL A 270 13.88 -14.76 0.36
N ALA A 271 13.73 -16.07 0.56
CA ALA A 271 14.18 -16.76 1.76
C ALA A 271 15.54 -17.41 1.48
N SER A 272 16.50 -17.22 2.37
CA SER A 272 17.80 -17.88 2.36
C SER A 272 18.52 -17.69 3.69
N GLY A 273 19.28 -18.69 4.12
CA GLY A 273 20.10 -18.65 5.33
C GLY A 273 19.29 -18.39 6.62
N GLY A 274 18.06 -18.89 6.71
CA GLY A 274 17.20 -18.73 7.87
C GLY A 274 16.50 -17.37 7.98
N TRP A 275 16.44 -16.61 6.88
CA TRP A 275 15.81 -15.28 6.83
C TRP A 275 14.98 -15.10 5.57
N ILE A 276 13.80 -14.48 5.70
CA ILE A 276 12.99 -13.98 4.59
C ILE A 276 13.31 -12.50 4.37
N TRP A 277 13.64 -12.15 3.15
CA TRP A 277 13.96 -10.80 2.71
C TRP A 277 12.88 -10.31 1.75
N PRO A 278 11.85 -9.58 2.21
CA PRO A 278 10.88 -8.95 1.31
C PRO A 278 11.55 -7.91 0.43
N THR A 279 11.11 -7.81 -0.81
CA THR A 279 11.51 -6.70 -1.70
C THR A 279 10.89 -5.38 -1.22
N GLN A 280 11.29 -4.28 -1.82
CA GLN A 280 10.54 -3.04 -1.72
C GLN A 280 9.15 -3.21 -2.38
N TYR A 281 8.23 -2.29 -2.06
CA TYR A 281 6.94 -2.19 -2.75
C TYR A 281 7.15 -2.06 -4.28
N ILE A 282 6.48 -2.89 -5.04
CA ILE A 282 6.59 -2.97 -6.50
C ILE A 282 5.46 -2.20 -7.18
N GLY A 283 4.21 -2.44 -6.79
CA GLY A 283 3.07 -1.76 -7.38
C GLY A 283 1.89 -2.66 -7.71
N ASN A 284 1.19 -2.40 -8.82
CA ASN A 284 0.10 -3.25 -9.31
C ASN A 284 0.59 -4.03 -10.54
N GLY A 285 0.61 -5.36 -10.44
CA GLY A 285 1.13 -6.29 -11.42
C GLY A 285 0.39 -6.32 -12.77
N GLU A 286 -0.80 -5.70 -12.87
CA GLU A 286 -1.51 -5.54 -14.15
C GLU A 286 -0.88 -4.48 -15.06
N LYS A 287 -0.09 -3.58 -14.47
CA LYS A 287 0.50 -2.47 -15.22
C LYS A 287 1.71 -2.93 -16.03
N ILE A 288 1.88 -2.32 -17.19
CA ILE A 288 3.01 -2.56 -18.09
C ILE A 288 4.33 -2.29 -17.35
N GLY A 289 5.30 -3.20 -17.49
CA GLY A 289 6.63 -3.06 -16.88
C GLY A 289 6.71 -3.35 -15.38
N VAL A 290 5.58 -3.58 -14.68
CA VAL A 290 5.58 -3.95 -13.26
C VAL A 290 6.02 -5.39 -13.04
N PRO A 291 5.61 -6.39 -13.86
CA PRO A 291 6.17 -7.74 -13.76
C PRO A 291 7.69 -7.78 -13.98
N GLU A 292 8.20 -7.02 -14.95
CA GLU A 292 9.64 -6.89 -15.22
C GLU A 292 10.37 -6.25 -14.02
N TYR A 293 9.76 -5.24 -13.38
CA TYR A 293 10.31 -4.65 -12.17
C TYR A 293 10.30 -5.61 -10.98
N LEU A 294 9.27 -6.46 -10.84
CA LEU A 294 9.27 -7.53 -9.83
C LEU A 294 10.43 -8.50 -10.05
N GLU A 295 10.61 -8.97 -11.29
CA GLU A 295 11.69 -9.89 -11.63
C GLU A 295 13.07 -9.29 -11.33
N GLU A 296 13.30 -8.02 -11.72
CA GLU A 296 14.53 -7.28 -11.42
C GLU A 296 14.78 -7.18 -9.92
N ALA A 297 13.75 -6.81 -9.12
CA ALA A 297 13.86 -6.66 -7.68
C ALA A 297 14.16 -7.99 -6.97
N VAL A 298 13.49 -9.08 -7.39
CA VAL A 298 13.70 -10.42 -6.84
C VAL A 298 15.08 -10.94 -7.19
N ARG A 299 15.52 -10.83 -8.44
CA ARG A 299 16.87 -11.25 -8.86
C ARG A 299 17.98 -10.46 -8.16
N THR A 300 17.76 -9.16 -7.96
CA THR A 300 18.68 -8.34 -7.15
C THR A 300 18.76 -8.86 -5.72
N GLN A 301 17.61 -9.16 -5.11
CA GLN A 301 17.56 -9.69 -3.74
C GLN A 301 18.24 -11.06 -3.65
N MET A 302 17.96 -11.99 -4.60
CA MET A 302 18.65 -13.29 -4.69
C MET A 302 20.17 -13.12 -4.75
N HIS A 303 20.66 -12.22 -5.62
CA HIS A 303 22.09 -11.92 -5.75
C HIS A 303 22.69 -11.39 -4.42
N LEU A 304 21.97 -10.48 -3.74
CA LEU A 304 22.46 -9.87 -2.49
C LEU A 304 22.53 -10.87 -1.33
N VAL A 305 21.66 -11.87 -1.29
CA VAL A 305 21.62 -12.86 -0.19
C VAL A 305 22.25 -14.21 -0.58
N GLY A 306 22.64 -14.38 -1.84
CA GLY A 306 23.25 -15.62 -2.34
C GLY A 306 22.25 -16.78 -2.48
N CYS A 307 20.97 -16.50 -2.76
CA CYS A 307 19.91 -17.49 -2.90
C CYS A 307 19.94 -18.14 -4.30
N GLU A 308 19.94 -19.47 -4.32
CA GLU A 308 19.66 -20.31 -5.49
C GLU A 308 18.39 -21.11 -5.19
N PRO A 309 17.21 -20.70 -5.64
CA PRO A 309 15.95 -21.20 -5.12
C PRO A 309 15.68 -22.66 -5.49
N ASP A 310 15.27 -23.46 -4.51
CA ASP A 310 14.70 -24.79 -4.69
C ASP A 310 13.20 -24.71 -5.00
N THR A 311 12.56 -23.63 -4.56
CA THR A 311 11.11 -23.41 -4.69
C THR A 311 10.79 -21.99 -5.13
N VAL A 312 9.80 -21.86 -6.03
CA VAL A 312 9.20 -20.58 -6.42
C VAL A 312 7.73 -20.58 -6.01
N ALA A 313 7.39 -19.80 -4.98
CA ALA A 313 6.03 -19.65 -4.49
C ALA A 313 5.27 -18.55 -5.27
N ILE A 314 4.05 -18.87 -5.69
CA ILE A 314 3.15 -17.96 -6.42
C ILE A 314 1.73 -18.06 -5.86
N ASP A 315 0.94 -17.02 -6.11
CA ASP A 315 -0.49 -17.05 -5.81
C ASP A 315 -1.21 -18.12 -6.64
N LEU A 316 -2.22 -18.75 -6.04
CA LEU A 316 -3.07 -19.77 -6.67
C LEU A 316 -3.82 -19.24 -7.90
N HIS A 317 -4.05 -17.93 -8.01
CA HIS A 317 -4.81 -17.31 -9.10
C HIS A 317 -4.19 -17.59 -10.48
N PRO A 318 -4.92 -18.23 -11.43
CA PRO A 318 -4.35 -18.70 -12.68
C PRO A 318 -3.98 -17.59 -13.67
N GLY A 319 -4.52 -16.40 -13.52
CA GLY A 319 -4.38 -15.29 -14.46
C GLY A 319 -3.29 -14.26 -14.13
N TYR A 320 -2.54 -14.42 -13.03
CA TYR A 320 -1.53 -13.43 -12.65
C TYR A 320 -0.28 -13.48 -13.54
N ALA A 321 0.24 -12.31 -13.88
CA ALA A 321 1.38 -12.16 -14.79
C ALA A 321 2.70 -12.73 -14.22
N ASN A 322 2.85 -12.78 -12.90
CA ASN A 322 4.02 -13.32 -12.21
C ASN A 322 4.24 -14.83 -12.44
N ARG A 323 3.22 -15.58 -12.89
CA ARG A 323 3.36 -16.98 -13.31
C ARG A 323 4.40 -17.18 -14.43
N ARG A 324 4.57 -16.19 -15.31
CA ARG A 324 5.61 -16.20 -16.34
C ARG A 324 7.01 -16.17 -15.69
N ILE A 325 7.19 -15.29 -14.70
CA ILE A 325 8.46 -15.16 -13.97
C ILE A 325 8.77 -16.47 -13.24
N ALA A 326 7.76 -17.07 -12.58
CA ALA A 326 7.94 -18.35 -11.91
C ALA A 326 8.45 -19.46 -12.83
N ARG A 327 7.88 -19.58 -14.03
CA ARG A 327 8.35 -20.57 -15.03
C ARG A 327 9.80 -20.30 -15.44
N THR A 328 10.15 -19.04 -15.70
CA THR A 328 11.53 -18.65 -16.05
C THR A 328 12.51 -19.04 -14.93
N LEU A 329 12.20 -18.72 -13.67
CA LEU A 329 13.05 -19.07 -12.54
C LEU A 329 13.11 -20.59 -12.33
N SER A 330 11.98 -21.29 -12.45
CA SER A 330 11.92 -22.76 -12.37
C SER A 330 12.79 -23.44 -13.44
N GLU A 331 12.74 -22.97 -14.68
CA GLU A 331 13.58 -23.50 -15.77
C GLU A 331 15.07 -23.20 -15.56
N GLU A 332 15.41 -22.02 -15.03
CA GLU A 332 16.78 -21.56 -14.81
C GLU A 332 17.47 -22.30 -13.66
N TYR A 333 16.76 -22.51 -12.54
CA TYR A 333 17.31 -23.07 -11.30
C TYR A 333 16.90 -24.54 -11.05
N GLY A 334 15.94 -25.07 -11.80
CA GLY A 334 15.35 -26.39 -11.52
C GLY A 334 14.39 -26.38 -10.33
N ALA A 335 13.91 -25.19 -9.95
CA ALA A 335 13.07 -24.99 -8.78
C ALA A 335 11.65 -25.51 -8.99
N GLU A 336 11.03 -26.06 -7.93
CA GLU A 336 9.61 -26.45 -7.93
C GLU A 336 8.72 -25.17 -7.86
N ILE A 337 7.61 -25.15 -8.61
CA ILE A 337 6.61 -24.09 -8.49
C ILE A 337 5.54 -24.52 -7.50
N MET A 338 5.37 -23.75 -6.42
CA MET A 338 4.37 -23.98 -5.38
C MET A 338 3.27 -22.92 -5.47
N GLU A 339 2.03 -23.36 -5.66
CA GLU A 339 0.85 -22.49 -5.66
C GLU A 339 0.30 -22.35 -4.24
N ILE A 340 0.17 -21.10 -3.75
CA ILE A 340 -0.26 -20.80 -2.38
C ILE A 340 -1.63 -20.11 -2.41
N GLN A 341 -2.54 -20.56 -1.56
CA GLN A 341 -3.84 -19.93 -1.40
C GLN A 341 -3.68 -18.52 -0.79
N HIS A 342 -4.32 -17.54 -1.40
CA HIS A 342 -4.16 -16.11 -1.11
C HIS A 342 -4.33 -15.75 0.37
N HIS A 343 -5.45 -16.15 0.98
CA HIS A 343 -5.78 -15.78 2.37
C HIS A 343 -4.96 -16.57 3.40
N TRP A 344 -4.51 -17.77 3.03
CA TRP A 344 -3.53 -18.50 3.83
C TRP A 344 -2.15 -17.78 3.80
N ALA A 345 -1.74 -17.26 2.64
CA ALA A 345 -0.53 -16.45 2.54
C ALA A 345 -0.60 -15.20 3.45
N HIS A 346 -1.75 -14.54 3.52
CA HIS A 346 -1.98 -13.46 4.49
C HIS A 346 -1.83 -13.92 5.94
N ALA A 347 -2.43 -15.06 6.32
CA ALA A 347 -2.31 -15.62 7.67
C ALA A 347 -0.86 -16.04 7.98
N ALA A 348 -0.15 -16.67 7.03
CA ALA A 348 1.26 -17.05 7.19
C ALA A 348 2.17 -15.82 7.35
N SER A 349 1.94 -14.76 6.58
CA SER A 349 2.65 -13.48 6.72
C SER A 349 2.44 -12.86 8.10
N LEU A 350 1.21 -12.88 8.62
CA LEU A 350 0.89 -12.40 9.97
C LEU A 350 1.61 -13.23 11.04
N MET A 351 1.57 -14.56 10.92
CA MET A 351 2.25 -15.46 11.84
C MET A 351 3.76 -15.26 11.85
N ALA A 352 4.36 -15.08 10.66
CA ALA A 352 5.79 -14.81 10.52
C ALA A 352 6.19 -13.47 11.16
N ASP A 353 5.39 -12.41 10.97
CA ASP A 353 5.64 -11.09 11.58
C ASP A 353 5.53 -11.15 13.10
N ALA A 354 4.56 -11.90 13.64
CA ALA A 354 4.33 -12.08 15.07
C ALA A 354 5.24 -13.14 15.73
N GLY A 355 5.96 -13.95 14.93
CA GLY A 355 6.80 -15.03 15.44
C GLY A 355 6.02 -16.17 16.09
N ILE A 356 4.84 -16.52 15.58
CA ILE A 356 3.95 -17.58 16.07
C ILE A 356 3.73 -18.66 15.00
N GLY A 357 3.47 -19.90 15.43
CA GLY A 357 3.30 -21.04 14.51
C GLY A 357 1.85 -21.31 14.09
N SER A 358 0.85 -20.76 14.79
CA SER A 358 -0.57 -20.96 14.48
C SER A 358 -1.43 -19.82 15.00
N CYS A 359 -2.56 -19.55 14.33
CA CYS A 359 -3.57 -18.58 14.79
C CYS A 359 -4.95 -18.88 14.16
N ILE A 360 -5.99 -18.34 14.77
CA ILE A 360 -7.27 -18.18 14.08
C ILE A 360 -7.25 -16.81 13.40
N ALA A 361 -7.20 -16.77 12.06
CA ALA A 361 -7.03 -15.54 11.30
C ALA A 361 -8.35 -15.06 10.69
N LEU A 362 -8.72 -13.82 10.95
CA LEU A 362 -9.67 -13.08 10.12
C LEU A 362 -8.91 -12.50 8.94
N ALA A 363 -9.06 -13.11 7.77
CA ALA A 363 -8.46 -12.64 6.52
C ALA A 363 -9.49 -11.79 5.77
N LEU A 364 -9.46 -10.47 6.04
CA LEU A 364 -10.42 -9.50 5.52
C LEU A 364 -9.80 -8.70 4.38
N ASP A 365 -10.26 -8.97 3.16
CA ASP A 365 -9.60 -8.46 1.98
C ASP A 365 -10.58 -7.94 0.91
N GLY A 366 -10.01 -7.31 -0.11
CA GLY A 366 -10.71 -6.86 -1.30
C GLY A 366 -11.17 -8.00 -2.18
N THR A 367 -10.26 -8.87 -2.60
CA THR A 367 -10.56 -10.05 -3.41
C THR A 367 -9.32 -10.93 -3.53
N GLY A 368 -9.45 -12.22 -3.20
CA GLY A 368 -8.46 -13.25 -3.47
C GLY A 368 -9.11 -14.49 -4.07
N HIS A 369 -8.33 -15.33 -4.75
CA HIS A 369 -8.83 -16.55 -5.37
C HIS A 369 -9.04 -17.64 -4.32
N GLY A 370 -10.28 -18.17 -4.22
CA GLY A 370 -10.63 -19.24 -3.31
C GLY A 370 -10.42 -20.62 -3.95
N ASP A 371 -10.20 -21.66 -3.12
CA ASP A 371 -10.03 -23.05 -3.57
C ASP A 371 -11.28 -23.60 -4.26
N ASP A 372 -12.43 -23.03 -3.93
CA ASP A 372 -13.74 -23.38 -4.49
C ASP A 372 -14.06 -22.65 -5.81
N GLY A 373 -13.11 -21.87 -6.33
CA GLY A 373 -13.27 -21.06 -7.53
C GLY A 373 -14.11 -19.80 -7.34
N THR A 374 -14.47 -19.46 -6.09
CA THR A 374 -15.14 -18.19 -5.76
C THR A 374 -14.12 -17.11 -5.39
N ALA A 375 -14.56 -15.87 -5.26
CA ALA A 375 -13.72 -14.76 -4.83
C ALA A 375 -13.86 -14.60 -3.30
N TRP A 376 -12.81 -14.90 -2.56
CA TRP A 376 -12.77 -14.77 -1.11
C TRP A 376 -12.34 -13.34 -0.68
N GLY A 377 -12.45 -13.08 0.65
CA GLY A 377 -11.99 -11.83 1.27
C GLY A 377 -12.73 -11.44 2.54
N GLY A 378 -13.46 -12.37 3.14
CA GLY A 378 -14.11 -12.19 4.45
C GLY A 378 -14.11 -13.52 5.21
N GLU A 379 -12.90 -14.06 5.47
CA GLU A 379 -12.69 -15.43 5.88
C GLU A 379 -12.22 -15.54 7.33
N VAL A 380 -12.69 -16.57 8.03
CA VAL A 380 -12.13 -17.04 9.29
C VAL A 380 -11.39 -18.34 9.02
N LEU A 381 -10.08 -18.32 9.21
CA LEU A 381 -9.19 -19.45 8.96
C LEU A 381 -8.57 -19.96 10.26
N ASN A 382 -8.64 -21.26 10.52
CA ASN A 382 -7.74 -21.91 11.47
C ASN A 382 -6.49 -22.28 10.67
N ALA A 383 -5.38 -21.61 10.92
CA ALA A 383 -4.17 -21.67 10.10
C ALA A 383 -2.91 -21.95 10.93
N ASP A 384 -2.01 -22.71 10.33
CA ASP A 384 -0.62 -22.87 10.74
C ASP A 384 0.29 -22.74 9.50
N LEU A 385 1.60 -23.00 9.64
CA LEU A 385 2.55 -22.90 8.55
C LEU A 385 2.47 -24.07 7.56
N ASP A 386 1.80 -25.16 7.91
CA ASP A 386 1.65 -26.36 7.07
C ASP A 386 0.33 -26.33 6.28
N GLY A 387 -0.66 -25.53 6.72
CA GLY A 387 -1.95 -25.46 6.04
C GLY A 387 -2.99 -24.61 6.75
N TYR A 388 -4.23 -24.75 6.28
CA TYR A 388 -5.35 -24.03 6.86
C TYR A 388 -6.67 -24.77 6.68
N ARG A 389 -7.64 -24.41 7.51
CA ARG A 389 -9.03 -24.81 7.37
C ARG A 389 -9.95 -23.60 7.46
N ARG A 390 -10.79 -23.41 6.45
CA ARG A 390 -11.84 -22.39 6.46
C ARG A 390 -12.89 -22.73 7.49
N VAL A 391 -13.06 -21.89 8.49
CA VAL A 391 -13.99 -22.08 9.63
C VAL A 391 -15.29 -21.34 9.40
N GLY A 392 -15.20 -20.13 8.88
CA GLY A 392 -16.34 -19.29 8.58
C GLY A 392 -16.02 -18.28 7.49
N HIS A 393 -17.08 -17.63 6.99
CA HIS A 393 -16.94 -16.61 5.95
C HIS A 393 -18.18 -15.71 5.88
N LEU A 394 -18.07 -14.58 5.20
CA LEU A 394 -19.21 -13.73 4.88
C LEU A 394 -20.13 -14.38 3.84
N GLN A 395 -21.40 -14.02 3.87
CA GLN A 395 -22.39 -14.45 2.88
C GLN A 395 -21.92 -14.13 1.46
N ALA A 396 -21.99 -15.13 0.58
CA ALA A 396 -21.53 -15.00 -0.79
C ALA A 396 -22.50 -14.15 -1.64
N ILE A 397 -22.01 -13.03 -2.16
CA ILE A 397 -22.72 -12.05 -3.00
C ILE A 397 -22.27 -12.24 -4.46
N PRO A 398 -23.16 -12.30 -5.46
CA PRO A 398 -22.76 -12.39 -6.86
C PRO A 398 -22.16 -11.07 -7.38
N LEU A 399 -21.00 -11.17 -8.05
CA LEU A 399 -20.34 -10.07 -8.75
C LEU A 399 -20.98 -9.86 -10.14
N LEU A 400 -22.03 -9.07 -10.20
CA LEU A 400 -22.85 -8.89 -11.42
C LEU A 400 -22.08 -8.21 -12.54
N GLY A 401 -21.58 -9.00 -13.50
CA GLY A 401 -20.73 -8.55 -14.59
C GLY A 401 -19.25 -8.52 -14.26
N SER A 402 -18.82 -9.35 -13.31
CA SER A 402 -17.41 -9.54 -12.91
C SER A 402 -16.74 -8.21 -12.55
N GLU A 403 -15.67 -7.81 -13.22
CA GLU A 403 -14.94 -6.56 -12.96
C GLU A 403 -15.83 -5.30 -12.95
N LYS A 404 -16.92 -5.26 -13.73
CA LYS A 404 -17.82 -4.10 -13.72
C LYS A 404 -18.43 -3.85 -12.34
N ALA A 405 -18.64 -4.88 -11.54
CA ALA A 405 -19.15 -4.74 -10.18
C ALA A 405 -18.13 -4.10 -9.23
N LEU A 406 -16.85 -4.11 -9.58
CA LEU A 406 -15.78 -3.47 -8.79
C LEU A 406 -15.72 -1.96 -8.99
N TYR A 407 -16.23 -1.46 -10.12
CA TYR A 407 -16.23 -0.03 -10.45
C TYR A 407 -17.61 0.61 -10.29
N ASP A 408 -18.68 -0.05 -10.75
CA ASP A 408 -20.08 0.39 -10.62
C ASP A 408 -20.72 -0.26 -9.38
N LEU A 409 -20.59 0.42 -8.23
CA LEU A 409 -20.98 -0.09 -6.92
C LEU A 409 -22.49 -0.35 -6.80
N ARG A 410 -23.33 0.24 -7.67
CA ARG A 410 -24.77 -0.04 -7.73
C ARG A 410 -25.06 -1.53 -7.95
N ARG A 411 -24.15 -2.23 -8.66
CA ARG A 411 -24.29 -3.68 -8.94
C ARG A 411 -24.18 -4.55 -7.69
N LEU A 412 -23.36 -4.13 -6.74
CA LEU A 412 -23.22 -4.82 -5.43
C LEU A 412 -24.48 -4.62 -4.59
N THR A 413 -25.00 -3.38 -4.50
CA THR A 413 -26.26 -3.11 -3.79
C THR A 413 -27.45 -3.77 -4.47
N PHE A 414 -27.49 -3.81 -5.81
CA PHE A 414 -28.52 -4.56 -6.54
C PHE A 414 -28.51 -6.05 -6.17
N ALA A 415 -27.33 -6.66 -6.11
CA ALA A 415 -27.21 -8.07 -5.72
C ALA A 415 -27.70 -8.33 -4.29
N ILE A 416 -27.34 -7.46 -3.33
CA ILE A 416 -27.77 -7.52 -1.95
C ILE A 416 -29.28 -7.31 -1.83
N ASP A 417 -29.84 -6.33 -2.52
CA ASP A 417 -31.30 -6.08 -2.55
C ASP A 417 -32.07 -7.25 -3.11
N ALA A 418 -31.58 -7.86 -4.20
CA ALA A 418 -32.19 -9.04 -4.79
C ALA A 418 -32.16 -10.25 -3.84
N ILE A 419 -31.09 -10.44 -3.08
CA ILE A 419 -31.01 -11.49 -2.03
C ILE A 419 -32.08 -11.25 -0.96
N ASN A 420 -32.32 -10.00 -0.58
CA ASN A 420 -33.34 -9.61 0.40
C ASN A 420 -34.77 -9.53 -0.17
N GLY A 421 -34.97 -9.76 -1.47
CA GLY A 421 -36.27 -9.59 -2.12
C GLY A 421 -36.73 -8.13 -2.19
N VAL A 422 -35.83 -7.19 -2.14
CA VAL A 422 -36.09 -5.74 -2.21
C VAL A 422 -35.93 -5.25 -3.64
N ASP A 423 -36.88 -4.42 -4.10
CA ASP A 423 -36.82 -3.80 -5.44
C ASP A 423 -35.74 -2.69 -5.47
N ASN A 424 -34.75 -2.85 -6.34
CA ASN A 424 -33.69 -1.87 -6.56
C ASN A 424 -34.04 -0.97 -7.75
N ARG A 425 -34.03 0.36 -7.52
CA ARG A 425 -34.44 1.37 -8.52
C ARG A 425 -33.26 2.15 -9.15
N ASP A 426 -32.04 1.70 -8.93
CA ASP A 426 -30.83 2.35 -9.48
C ASP A 426 -30.61 2.03 -10.96
N PHE A 427 -31.38 1.09 -11.51
CA PHE A 427 -31.31 0.62 -12.89
C PHE A 427 -32.67 0.70 -13.58
N THR A 428 -32.64 0.83 -14.90
CA THR A 428 -33.86 0.73 -15.73
C THR A 428 -34.41 -0.71 -15.70
N ASP A 429 -35.70 -0.90 -15.98
CA ASP A 429 -36.34 -2.24 -16.01
C ASP A 429 -35.57 -3.22 -16.91
N ARG A 430 -35.05 -2.74 -18.05
CA ARG A 430 -34.29 -3.57 -18.99
C ARG A 430 -32.94 -4.01 -18.39
N GLU A 431 -32.24 -3.09 -17.72
CA GLU A 431 -30.97 -3.40 -17.05
C GLU A 431 -31.20 -4.34 -15.88
N SER A 432 -32.21 -4.08 -15.05
CA SER A 432 -32.60 -4.93 -13.92
C SER A 432 -32.91 -6.36 -14.36
N MET A 433 -33.63 -6.52 -15.49
CA MET A 433 -33.90 -7.84 -16.05
C MET A 433 -32.61 -8.58 -16.45
N VAL A 434 -31.62 -7.86 -16.99
CA VAL A 434 -30.30 -8.45 -17.33
C VAL A 434 -29.55 -8.82 -16.06
N LEU A 435 -29.53 -7.94 -15.04
CA LEU A 435 -28.83 -8.18 -13.77
C LEU A 435 -29.43 -9.36 -13.03
N HIS A 436 -30.76 -9.52 -12.99
CA HIS A 436 -31.40 -10.70 -12.42
C HIS A 436 -30.97 -12.00 -13.10
N LYS A 437 -30.81 -12.03 -14.44
CA LYS A 437 -30.30 -13.20 -15.15
C LYS A 437 -28.84 -13.54 -14.83
N LEU A 438 -28.08 -12.57 -14.34
CA LEU A 438 -26.67 -12.74 -13.95
C LEU A 438 -26.52 -13.25 -12.53
N MET A 439 -27.56 -13.19 -11.67
CA MET A 439 -27.50 -13.62 -10.26
C MET A 439 -26.95 -15.02 -10.08
N ASP A 440 -27.39 -15.97 -10.91
CA ASP A 440 -26.97 -17.38 -10.81
C ASP A 440 -25.74 -17.73 -11.66
N ARG A 441 -25.27 -16.78 -12.50
CA ARG A 441 -24.18 -17.04 -13.45
C ARG A 441 -22.89 -16.28 -13.13
N SER A 442 -22.96 -15.34 -12.22
CA SER A 442 -21.79 -14.55 -11.81
C SER A 442 -20.96 -15.27 -10.77
N VAL A 443 -19.66 -15.01 -10.78
CA VAL A 443 -18.76 -15.42 -9.68
C VAL A 443 -19.30 -14.83 -8.40
N ARG A 444 -19.30 -15.63 -7.33
CA ARG A 444 -19.70 -15.18 -6.00
C ARG A 444 -18.49 -14.73 -5.19
N THR A 445 -18.72 -13.79 -4.28
CA THR A 445 -17.67 -13.27 -3.41
C THR A 445 -18.13 -13.20 -1.96
N SER A 446 -17.28 -13.65 -1.04
CA SER A 446 -17.38 -13.44 0.40
C SER A 446 -16.58 -12.23 0.89
N SER A 447 -16.13 -11.36 0.00
CA SER A 447 -15.22 -10.26 0.30
C SER A 447 -15.82 -9.20 1.21
N MET A 448 -15.12 -8.91 2.32
CA MET A 448 -15.43 -7.78 3.19
C MET A 448 -15.27 -6.43 2.46
N GLY A 449 -14.25 -6.31 1.59
CA GLY A 449 -14.07 -5.11 0.77
C GLY A 449 -15.29 -4.81 -0.10
N ARG A 450 -15.91 -5.82 -0.69
CA ARG A 450 -17.15 -5.67 -1.51
C ARG A 450 -18.37 -5.28 -0.67
N VAL A 451 -18.45 -5.78 0.57
CA VAL A 451 -19.50 -5.36 1.50
C VAL A 451 -19.33 -3.87 1.88
N LEU A 452 -18.09 -3.44 2.16
CA LEU A 452 -17.78 -2.03 2.44
C LEU A 452 -18.06 -1.13 1.23
N ASP A 453 -17.77 -1.58 0.01
CA ASP A 453 -18.08 -0.86 -1.22
C ASP A 453 -19.59 -0.67 -1.39
N ALA A 454 -20.38 -1.74 -1.17
CA ALA A 454 -21.84 -1.67 -1.23
C ALA A 454 -22.40 -0.73 -0.15
N LEU A 455 -21.87 -0.78 1.07
CA LEU A 455 -22.28 0.10 2.17
C LEU A 455 -21.94 1.56 1.87
N SER A 456 -20.75 1.81 1.31
CA SER A 456 -20.32 3.14 0.88
C SER A 456 -21.27 3.74 -0.16
N TYR A 457 -21.71 2.93 -1.12
CA TYR A 457 -22.73 3.36 -2.09
C TYR A 457 -24.09 3.61 -1.43
N ARG A 458 -24.58 2.68 -0.62
CA ARG A 458 -25.88 2.77 0.07
C ARG A 458 -26.00 4.03 0.91
N LEU A 459 -24.91 4.46 1.54
CA LEU A 459 -24.86 5.66 2.36
C LEU A 459 -24.54 6.94 1.55
N GLY A 460 -24.39 6.84 0.24
CA GLY A 460 -24.09 7.96 -0.65
C GLY A 460 -22.71 8.59 -0.43
N VAL A 461 -21.72 7.78 -0.03
CA VAL A 461 -20.33 8.19 0.20
C VAL A 461 -19.53 8.11 -1.10
N CYS A 462 -19.66 7.01 -1.83
CA CYS A 462 -18.99 6.79 -3.09
C CYS A 462 -19.92 6.06 -4.06
N SER A 463 -20.06 6.58 -5.28
CA SER A 463 -20.93 5.98 -6.30
C SER A 463 -20.17 5.17 -7.35
N VAL A 464 -18.95 5.56 -7.64
CA VAL A 464 -18.05 4.93 -8.62
C VAL A 464 -16.65 4.88 -8.04
N ARG A 465 -16.01 3.73 -8.14
CA ARG A 465 -14.63 3.55 -7.71
C ARG A 465 -13.69 4.10 -8.79
N THR A 466 -12.86 5.09 -8.45
CA THR A 466 -11.87 5.69 -9.36
C THR A 466 -10.43 5.23 -9.07
N TYR A 467 -10.17 4.68 -7.89
CA TYR A 467 -8.91 4.04 -7.51
C TYR A 467 -9.17 2.90 -6.54
N ASP A 468 -8.18 2.05 -6.35
CA ASP A 468 -8.30 0.87 -5.50
C ASP A 468 -8.51 1.23 -4.03
N GLY A 469 -9.49 0.56 -3.39
CA GLY A 469 -9.87 0.79 -1.99
C GLY A 469 -10.65 2.10 -1.73
N GLU A 470 -10.93 2.94 -2.74
CA GLU A 470 -11.58 4.26 -2.55
C GLU A 470 -12.86 4.22 -1.69
N PRO A 471 -13.85 3.35 -1.97
CA PRO A 471 -15.09 3.38 -1.21
C PRO A 471 -14.90 3.02 0.26
N ALA A 472 -14.06 2.01 0.54
CA ALA A 472 -13.75 1.57 1.89
C ALA A 472 -12.93 2.62 2.67
N MET A 473 -11.97 3.29 2.02
CA MET A 473 -11.19 4.38 2.61
C MET A 473 -12.07 5.59 2.96
N LYS A 474 -12.99 5.98 2.07
CA LYS A 474 -13.94 7.08 2.34
C LYS A 474 -14.94 6.70 3.44
N LEU A 475 -15.37 5.44 3.49
CA LEU A 475 -16.26 4.94 4.53
C LEU A 475 -15.59 4.99 5.91
N GLU A 476 -14.27 4.76 6.01
CA GLU A 476 -13.52 4.87 7.26
C GLU A 476 -13.73 6.25 7.94
N SER A 477 -13.78 7.32 7.16
CA SER A 477 -14.04 8.68 7.69
C SER A 477 -15.41 8.81 8.37
N LEU A 478 -16.39 7.98 7.97
CA LEU A 478 -17.69 7.89 8.64
C LEU A 478 -17.60 7.01 9.89
N LEU A 479 -16.95 5.84 9.78
CA LEU A 479 -16.75 4.91 10.90
C LEU A 479 -16.11 5.59 12.11
N ASN A 480 -15.12 6.45 11.86
CA ASN A 480 -14.41 7.20 12.91
C ASN A 480 -15.32 8.20 13.69
N LYS A 481 -16.49 8.54 13.15
CA LYS A 481 -17.45 9.48 13.75
C LYS A 481 -18.73 8.81 14.21
N GLY A 482 -18.89 7.52 13.90
CA GLY A 482 -20.10 6.75 14.19
C GLY A 482 -20.16 6.25 15.61
N ARG A 483 -21.36 5.91 16.04
CA ARG A 483 -21.68 5.26 17.31
C ARG A 483 -22.56 4.04 17.06
N LEU A 484 -22.44 3.05 17.93
CA LEU A 484 -23.26 1.86 17.86
C LEU A 484 -24.72 2.22 18.14
N ILE A 485 -25.60 1.78 17.27
CA ILE A 485 -27.07 1.80 17.45
C ILE A 485 -27.58 0.35 17.39
N GLU A 486 -28.66 0.06 18.12
CA GLU A 486 -29.25 -1.26 18.21
C GLU A 486 -29.86 -1.72 16.88
N GLY A 487 -29.96 -3.05 16.67
CA GLY A 487 -30.65 -3.64 15.53
C GLY A 487 -29.75 -4.02 14.34
N TYR A 488 -28.44 -3.86 14.47
CA TYR A 488 -27.46 -4.21 13.42
C TYR A 488 -26.57 -5.40 13.80
N GLU A 489 -27.06 -6.29 14.70
CA GLU A 489 -26.36 -7.54 15.02
C GLU A 489 -26.43 -8.48 13.80
N ALA A 490 -25.28 -8.97 13.34
CA ALA A 490 -25.24 -10.01 12.33
C ALA A 490 -25.53 -11.39 12.96
N ALA A 491 -26.12 -12.27 12.19
CA ALA A 491 -26.25 -13.68 12.56
C ALA A 491 -25.40 -14.56 11.64
N SER A 492 -24.99 -15.72 12.11
CA SER A 492 -24.34 -16.74 11.27
C SER A 492 -25.14 -18.02 11.21
N GLU A 493 -25.08 -18.66 10.05
CA GLU A 493 -25.66 -19.98 9.80
C GLU A 493 -24.59 -20.89 9.18
N ASN A 494 -24.28 -21.99 9.85
CA ASN A 494 -23.26 -22.96 9.39
C ASN A 494 -21.91 -22.29 9.05
N GLY A 495 -21.46 -21.34 9.86
CA GLY A 495 -20.22 -20.59 9.64
C GLY A 495 -20.32 -19.46 8.60
N THR A 496 -21.51 -19.21 8.03
CA THR A 496 -21.73 -18.10 7.09
C THR A 496 -22.38 -16.92 7.79
N VAL A 497 -21.71 -15.77 7.85
CA VAL A 497 -22.22 -14.52 8.42
C VAL A 497 -23.16 -13.84 7.43
N MET A 498 -24.42 -13.65 7.81
CA MET A 498 -25.50 -13.15 6.96
C MET A 498 -25.45 -11.63 6.81
N THR A 499 -24.69 -11.14 5.85
CA THR A 499 -24.44 -9.70 5.67
C THR A 499 -25.57 -8.98 4.94
N ALA A 500 -26.27 -9.61 4.02
CA ALA A 500 -27.33 -8.97 3.23
C ALA A 500 -28.50 -8.47 4.10
N GLU A 501 -28.84 -9.20 5.16
CA GLU A 501 -29.92 -8.80 6.08
C GLU A 501 -29.67 -7.47 6.77
N LEU A 502 -28.40 -7.12 7.06
CA LEU A 502 -28.05 -5.84 7.68
C LEU A 502 -28.41 -4.67 6.77
N PHE A 503 -28.29 -4.84 5.46
CA PHE A 503 -28.67 -3.80 4.49
C PHE A 503 -30.17 -3.56 4.43
N ALA A 504 -30.98 -4.58 4.67
CA ALA A 504 -32.45 -4.44 4.73
C ALA A 504 -32.92 -3.65 5.96
N ARG A 505 -32.09 -3.59 7.02
CA ARG A 505 -32.39 -2.86 8.26
C ARG A 505 -31.97 -1.39 8.23
N ILE A 506 -31.28 -0.93 7.18
CA ILE A 506 -30.82 0.48 7.08
C ILE A 506 -32.02 1.41 6.98
N ASP A 507 -32.23 2.26 8.02
CA ASP A 507 -33.20 3.34 7.98
C ASP A 507 -32.56 4.63 7.45
N PRO A 508 -33.09 5.22 6.37
CA PRO A 508 -32.57 6.49 5.83
C PRO A 508 -32.65 7.68 6.79
N LYS A 509 -33.37 7.56 7.92
CA LYS A 509 -33.47 8.59 8.93
C LYS A 509 -32.31 8.59 9.92
N ASP A 510 -31.62 7.48 10.04
CA ASP A 510 -30.46 7.36 10.93
C ASP A 510 -29.26 8.13 10.39
N ARG A 511 -28.39 8.57 11.28
CA ARG A 511 -27.13 9.19 10.86
C ARG A 511 -26.29 8.19 10.10
N LYS A 512 -25.78 8.60 8.94
CA LYS A 512 -24.96 7.74 8.08
C LYS A 512 -23.73 7.15 8.78
N GLU A 513 -23.12 7.96 9.65
CA GLU A 513 -21.98 7.56 10.47
C GLU A 513 -22.34 6.43 11.43
N ASP A 514 -23.49 6.55 12.11
CA ASP A 514 -23.95 5.57 13.10
C ASP A 514 -24.37 4.25 12.40
N VAL A 515 -25.04 4.35 11.25
CA VAL A 515 -25.37 3.18 10.40
C VAL A 515 -24.10 2.49 9.92
N ALA A 516 -23.14 3.25 9.36
CA ALA A 516 -21.87 2.70 8.87
C ALA A 516 -21.15 1.94 9.98
N TYR A 517 -21.00 2.58 11.15
CA TYR A 517 -20.36 1.99 12.31
C TYR A 517 -21.07 0.70 12.77
N SER A 518 -22.39 0.74 12.89
CA SER A 518 -23.18 -0.37 13.44
C SER A 518 -23.21 -1.58 12.52
N VAL A 519 -23.35 -1.38 11.20
CA VAL A 519 -23.29 -2.46 10.21
C VAL A 519 -21.91 -3.15 10.24
N VAL A 520 -20.83 -2.37 10.21
CA VAL A 520 -19.47 -2.93 10.22
C VAL A 520 -19.18 -3.61 11.57
N HIS A 521 -19.59 -2.98 12.68
CA HIS A 521 -19.47 -3.56 14.01
C HIS A 521 -20.18 -4.91 14.12
N GLY A 522 -21.42 -5.03 13.64
CA GLY A 522 -22.18 -6.28 13.66
C GLY A 522 -21.47 -7.39 12.88
N ILE A 523 -20.93 -7.07 11.69
CA ILE A 523 -20.18 -8.04 10.88
C ILE A 523 -18.90 -8.49 11.59
N VAL A 524 -18.10 -7.54 12.08
CA VAL A 524 -16.83 -7.84 12.77
C VAL A 524 -17.08 -8.62 14.05
N SER A 525 -18.13 -8.28 14.80
CA SER A 525 -18.52 -8.97 16.04
C SER A 525 -18.82 -10.45 15.78
N GLU A 526 -19.59 -10.73 14.74
CA GLU A 526 -19.96 -12.11 14.42
C GLU A 526 -18.77 -12.92 13.89
N LEU A 527 -17.90 -12.32 13.06
CA LEU A 527 -16.66 -12.96 12.62
C LEU A 527 -15.73 -13.26 13.80
N VAL A 528 -15.60 -12.34 14.76
CA VAL A 528 -14.81 -12.55 15.98
C VAL A 528 -15.43 -13.63 16.86
N SER A 529 -16.77 -13.71 16.95
CA SER A 529 -17.45 -14.80 17.67
C SER A 529 -17.11 -16.17 17.10
N LEU A 530 -17.23 -16.35 15.77
CA LEU A 530 -16.83 -17.58 15.08
C LEU A 530 -15.34 -17.93 15.30
N ALA A 531 -14.48 -16.91 15.27
CA ALA A 531 -13.06 -17.10 15.51
C ALA A 531 -12.76 -17.50 16.96
N ALA A 532 -13.46 -16.91 17.95
CA ALA A 532 -13.29 -17.23 19.36
C ALA A 532 -13.76 -18.66 19.68
N GLU A 533 -14.91 -19.07 19.15
CA GLU A 533 -15.41 -20.46 19.28
C GLU A 533 -14.42 -21.48 18.72
N GLU A 534 -13.84 -21.19 17.56
CA GLU A 534 -12.81 -22.05 16.96
C GLU A 534 -11.51 -22.03 17.77
N ALA A 535 -11.09 -20.86 18.27
CA ALA A 535 -9.91 -20.69 19.11
C ALA A 535 -10.01 -21.54 20.39
N ASP A 536 -11.15 -21.49 21.06
CA ASP A 536 -11.44 -22.30 22.25
C ASP A 536 -11.43 -23.80 21.93
N ARG A 537 -12.03 -24.18 20.79
CA ARG A 537 -12.08 -25.57 20.34
C ARG A 537 -10.70 -26.14 20.00
N ALA A 538 -9.84 -25.31 19.36
CA ALA A 538 -8.50 -25.69 18.94
C ALA A 538 -7.45 -25.52 20.05
N GLY A 539 -7.79 -24.87 21.16
CA GLY A 539 -6.82 -24.51 22.21
C GLY A 539 -5.83 -23.44 21.80
N ILE A 540 -6.17 -22.61 20.80
CA ILE A 540 -5.36 -21.51 20.27
C ILE A 540 -5.83 -20.22 20.94
N ARG A 541 -4.89 -19.44 21.52
CA ARG A 541 -5.24 -18.16 22.15
C ARG A 541 -5.15 -16.96 21.22
N SER A 542 -4.42 -17.08 20.13
CA SER A 542 -4.11 -16.00 19.19
C SER A 542 -5.20 -15.91 18.12
N ILE A 543 -5.86 -14.76 18.04
CA ILE A 543 -6.78 -14.41 16.95
C ILE A 543 -6.15 -13.28 16.17
N GLY A 544 -5.95 -13.46 14.87
CA GLY A 544 -5.26 -12.54 13.99
C GLY A 544 -6.19 -11.77 13.06
N LEU A 545 -5.79 -10.56 12.66
CA LEU A 545 -6.46 -9.78 11.61
C LEU A 545 -5.44 -9.45 10.52
N THR A 546 -5.78 -9.80 9.28
CA THR A 546 -4.91 -9.61 8.10
C THR A 546 -5.74 -9.32 6.83
N GLY A 547 -5.07 -9.06 5.70
CA GLY A 547 -5.70 -8.66 4.44
C GLY A 547 -5.90 -7.15 4.34
N GLY A 548 -6.18 -6.64 3.13
CA GLY A 548 -6.23 -5.21 2.83
C GLY A 548 -7.26 -4.40 3.63
N VAL A 549 -8.36 -5.03 4.10
CA VAL A 549 -9.38 -4.36 4.94
C VAL A 549 -8.84 -4.08 6.36
N SER A 550 -7.85 -4.81 6.83
CA SER A 550 -7.22 -4.58 8.13
C SER A 550 -6.43 -3.27 8.22
N TYR A 551 -6.20 -2.60 7.08
CA TYR A 551 -5.71 -1.21 7.06
C TYR A 551 -6.72 -0.19 7.58
N ASN A 552 -8.02 -0.52 7.61
CA ASN A 552 -9.05 0.34 8.16
C ASN A 552 -8.93 0.40 9.69
N GLY A 553 -8.59 1.57 10.24
CA GLY A 553 -8.33 1.74 11.66
C GLY A 553 -9.54 1.48 12.55
N ALA A 554 -10.75 1.80 12.07
CA ALA A 554 -11.98 1.52 12.82
C ALA A 554 -12.23 0.02 12.91
N VAL A 555 -12.05 -0.73 11.80
CA VAL A 555 -12.17 -2.20 11.78
C VAL A 555 -11.14 -2.85 12.69
N ALA A 556 -9.88 -2.43 12.60
CA ALA A 556 -8.81 -2.96 13.45
C ALA A 556 -9.07 -2.71 14.94
N SER A 557 -9.55 -1.51 15.30
CA SER A 557 -9.90 -1.16 16.68
C SER A 557 -11.11 -1.95 17.20
N MET A 558 -12.16 -2.14 16.38
CA MET A 558 -13.30 -3.00 16.71
C MET A 558 -12.83 -4.43 17.00
N PHE A 559 -12.06 -5.01 16.08
CA PHE A 559 -11.49 -6.34 16.20
C PHE A 559 -10.67 -6.49 17.49
N GLU A 560 -9.71 -5.61 17.74
CA GLU A 560 -8.82 -5.69 18.90
C GLU A 560 -9.61 -5.65 20.23
N ASN A 561 -10.56 -4.73 20.34
CA ASN A 561 -11.40 -4.60 21.53
C ASN A 561 -12.28 -5.85 21.77
N MET A 562 -12.86 -6.41 20.72
CA MET A 562 -13.70 -7.61 20.82
C MET A 562 -12.90 -8.85 21.20
N VAL A 563 -11.73 -9.06 20.59
CA VAL A 563 -10.84 -10.18 20.88
C VAL A 563 -10.35 -10.13 22.33
N ILE A 564 -9.92 -8.97 22.81
CA ILE A 564 -9.49 -8.77 24.21
C ILE A 564 -10.64 -9.02 25.16
N SER A 565 -11.84 -8.50 24.86
CA SER A 565 -13.04 -8.69 25.69
C SER A 565 -13.48 -10.16 25.75
N GLY A 566 -13.22 -10.93 24.69
CA GLY A 566 -13.42 -12.39 24.63
C GLY A 566 -12.34 -13.21 25.36
N GLY A 567 -11.31 -12.57 25.92
CA GLY A 567 -10.22 -13.27 26.66
C GLY A 567 -9.13 -13.86 25.78
N HIS A 568 -9.09 -13.51 24.50
CA HIS A 568 -8.08 -13.95 23.53
C HIS A 568 -7.01 -12.88 23.32
N VAL A 569 -5.97 -13.23 22.56
CA VAL A 569 -4.84 -12.34 22.25
C VAL A 569 -4.97 -11.85 20.79
N PRO A 570 -5.20 -10.56 20.56
CA PRO A 570 -5.25 -10.03 19.20
C PRO A 570 -3.85 -9.95 18.59
N ILE A 571 -3.72 -10.42 17.35
CA ILE A 571 -2.49 -10.33 16.55
C ILE A 571 -2.76 -9.46 15.34
N LEU A 572 -1.91 -8.44 15.16
CA LEU A 572 -1.92 -7.54 14.02
C LEU A 572 -0.50 -7.40 13.46
N HIS A 573 -0.38 -7.08 12.20
CA HIS A 573 0.92 -6.79 11.59
C HIS A 573 1.58 -5.56 12.20
N GLU A 574 2.90 -5.63 12.39
CA GLU A 574 3.70 -4.52 12.92
C GLU A 574 4.79 -4.09 11.93
N ASN A 575 5.44 -5.04 11.27
CA ASN A 575 6.61 -4.81 10.44
C ASN A 575 6.37 -5.13 8.96
N VAL A 576 5.45 -6.02 8.67
CA VAL A 576 5.11 -6.43 7.30
C VAL A 576 3.79 -5.77 6.91
N PRO A 577 3.64 -5.26 5.67
CA PRO A 577 2.35 -4.79 5.16
C PRO A 577 1.27 -5.88 5.23
N ASN A 578 0.02 -5.49 5.48
CA ASN A 578 -1.09 -6.42 5.68
C ASN A 578 -1.66 -6.98 4.36
N GLY A 579 -1.44 -6.29 3.23
CA GLY A 579 -2.01 -6.64 1.94
C GLY A 579 -1.01 -6.82 0.85
#